data_ccd480603d92fed1037fc21577bd9934
#
_entry.id   ccd480603d92fed1037fc21577bd9934
#
_cell.length_a   1.000
_cell.length_b   1.000
_cell.length_c   1.000
_cell.angle_alpha   90.00
_cell.angle_beta   90.00
_cell.angle_gamma   90.00
#
_symmetry.space_group_name_H-M   'P 1'
#
loop_
_entity.id
_entity.type
_entity.pdbx_description
1 polymer ?
#
loop_
_entity_poly.entity_id
_entity_poly.type
_entity_poly.pdbx_seq_one_letter_code
_entity_poly.pdbx_strand_id
1 'polypeptide(L)'
;MHKPRVLFLGRSTLDVLYRLDRMPEEDTKVYARELQTAPGGPALNAAVAHSLLGGRAMLISAVGGGPWAAPVRSQLRRHGVRLLDLARGTAYETPLCTVLANAANATRTIVNPPVSQVPLRHLGASWAAEMPSSWGRIPPVVLTDGFFLEETGALLAACKSAGAAICLDGGSWKPGTEELAGLLTAAICSERFAVPGQSGGANGNSDAVLEWFANRGVPYVAVTRGARSILASDRGRRFEVEVARIAATDTLGAGDVLHGAFCCHFALKPEFELALRRASEIATLSCRGPGAQAWARQPGGTVAESPQRALRSSL
;
A
#
# COMPACT_ATOMS: atom_id res chain seq x y z
N MET A 1 -7.35 19.16 -16.15
CA MET A 1 -7.48 18.70 -14.75
C MET A 1 -6.10 18.46 -14.16
N HIS A 2 -5.84 18.92 -12.94
CA HIS A 2 -4.56 18.71 -12.26
C HIS A 2 -4.49 17.24 -11.77
N LYS A 3 -3.43 16.51 -12.18
CA LYS A 3 -3.24 15.13 -11.75
C LYS A 3 -2.83 15.11 -10.27
N PRO A 4 -3.51 14.35 -9.38
CA PRO A 4 -3.14 14.28 -7.98
C PRO A 4 -1.72 13.71 -7.83
N ARG A 5 -0.92 14.35 -6.97
CA ARG A 5 0.47 13.95 -6.70
C ARG A 5 0.54 13.29 -5.33
N VAL A 6 1.13 12.11 -5.28
CA VAL A 6 1.32 11.37 -4.03
C VAL A 6 2.73 10.82 -3.96
N LEU A 7 3.35 10.96 -2.80
CA LEU A 7 4.61 10.32 -2.46
C LEU A 7 4.31 9.03 -1.70
N PHE A 8 4.87 7.93 -2.15
CA PHE A 8 4.80 6.62 -1.51
C PHE A 8 6.14 6.28 -0.90
N LEU A 9 6.14 5.83 0.34
CA LEU A 9 7.31 5.43 1.10
C LEU A 9 7.14 4.01 1.59
N GLY A 10 8.06 3.12 1.27
CA GLY A 10 8.00 1.78 1.84
C GLY A 10 8.58 0.69 0.96
N ARG A 11 8.15 -0.53 1.26
CA ARG A 11 8.77 -1.74 0.75
C ARG A 11 8.40 -2.03 -0.70
N SER A 12 9.41 -2.47 -1.45
CA SER A 12 9.29 -3.13 -2.76
C SER A 12 9.86 -4.54 -2.65
N THR A 13 9.23 -5.50 -3.31
CA THR A 13 9.63 -6.92 -3.36
C THR A 13 9.57 -7.44 -4.79
N LEU A 14 10.18 -8.60 -5.02
CA LEU A 14 9.79 -9.49 -6.09
C LEU A 14 9.08 -10.68 -5.46
N ASP A 15 7.85 -10.92 -5.84
CA ASP A 15 7.02 -12.01 -5.30
C ASP A 15 7.06 -13.20 -6.24
N VAL A 16 7.31 -14.40 -5.69
CA VAL A 16 7.16 -15.69 -6.34
C VAL A 16 5.86 -16.29 -5.83
N LEU A 17 4.85 -16.30 -6.68
CA LEU A 17 3.50 -16.75 -6.36
C LEU A 17 3.30 -18.18 -6.86
N TYR A 18 3.05 -19.09 -5.94
CA TYR A 18 2.60 -20.45 -6.20
C TYR A 18 1.09 -20.53 -5.93
N ARG A 19 0.31 -20.85 -6.95
CA ARG A 19 -1.13 -21.15 -6.80
C ARG A 19 -1.30 -22.64 -6.58
N LEU A 20 -1.80 -22.98 -5.39
CA LEU A 20 -1.99 -24.35 -4.91
C LEU A 20 -3.47 -24.69 -4.84
N ASP A 21 -3.84 -25.97 -4.97
CA ASP A 21 -5.19 -26.44 -4.71
C ASP A 21 -5.61 -26.23 -3.26
N ARG A 22 -4.69 -26.54 -2.35
CA ARG A 22 -4.78 -26.36 -0.91
C ARG A 22 -3.39 -26.14 -0.34
N MET A 23 -3.31 -25.59 0.86
CA MET A 23 -2.03 -25.48 1.56
C MET A 23 -1.43 -26.87 1.79
N PRO A 24 -0.12 -27.05 1.54
CA PRO A 24 0.56 -28.32 1.79
C PRO A 24 0.64 -28.60 3.29
N GLU A 25 0.63 -29.88 3.62
CA GLU A 25 0.99 -30.37 4.94
C GLU A 25 2.52 -30.37 5.09
N GLU A 26 3.00 -30.40 6.33
CA GLU A 26 4.44 -30.53 6.60
C GLU A 26 5.00 -31.82 5.99
N ASP A 27 6.26 -31.78 5.60
CA ASP A 27 7.00 -32.91 5.03
C ASP A 27 6.36 -33.55 3.78
N THR A 28 5.67 -32.74 2.96
CA THR A 28 5.05 -33.19 1.70
C THR A 28 5.65 -32.54 0.48
N LYS A 29 5.55 -33.22 -0.67
CA LYS A 29 5.85 -32.67 -2.01
C LYS A 29 4.56 -32.42 -2.75
N VAL A 30 4.34 -31.17 -3.18
CA VAL A 30 3.15 -30.80 -3.95
C VAL A 30 3.55 -30.09 -5.23
N TYR A 31 2.70 -30.19 -6.25
CA TYR A 31 2.84 -29.41 -7.46
C TYR A 31 1.87 -28.23 -7.44
N ALA A 32 2.37 -27.04 -7.75
CA ALA A 32 1.51 -25.88 -7.93
C ALA A 32 0.77 -25.97 -9.27
N ARG A 33 -0.45 -25.44 -9.31
CA ARG A 33 -1.21 -25.25 -10.57
C ARG A 33 -0.54 -24.19 -11.46
N GLU A 34 0.07 -23.20 -10.85
CA GLU A 34 0.63 -22.04 -11.52
C GLU A 34 1.80 -21.48 -10.72
N LEU A 35 2.82 -21.02 -11.43
CA LEU A 35 3.93 -20.24 -10.90
C LEU A 35 4.00 -18.91 -11.63
N GLN A 36 3.97 -17.82 -10.88
CA GLN A 36 4.16 -16.47 -11.40
C GLN A 36 5.24 -15.74 -10.60
N THR A 37 5.91 -14.80 -11.25
CA THR A 37 6.74 -13.81 -10.58
C THR A 37 6.22 -12.41 -10.90
N ALA A 38 6.07 -11.58 -9.88
CA ALA A 38 5.62 -10.21 -10.05
C ALA A 38 6.28 -9.28 -9.03
N PRO A 39 6.62 -8.06 -9.42
CA PRO A 39 6.95 -7.03 -8.44
C PRO A 39 5.78 -6.79 -7.48
N GLY A 40 6.10 -6.64 -6.21
CA GLY A 40 5.15 -6.48 -5.12
C GLY A 40 5.66 -5.53 -4.03
N GLY A 41 5.05 -5.63 -2.87
CA GLY A 41 5.26 -4.75 -1.73
C GLY A 41 4.19 -3.67 -1.61
N PRO A 42 3.76 -3.34 -0.36
CA PRO A 42 2.59 -2.49 -0.14
C PRO A 42 2.73 -1.13 -0.81
N ALA A 43 3.82 -0.40 -0.55
CA ALA A 43 4.03 0.94 -1.12
C ALA A 43 4.17 0.92 -2.65
N LEU A 44 4.81 -0.10 -3.24
CA LEU A 44 4.92 -0.24 -4.69
C LEU A 44 3.54 -0.45 -5.32
N ASN A 45 2.76 -1.39 -4.80
CA ASN A 45 1.44 -1.70 -5.33
C ASN A 45 0.48 -0.50 -5.21
N ALA A 46 0.52 0.21 -4.08
CA ALA A 46 -0.25 1.43 -3.87
C ALA A 46 0.15 2.54 -4.86
N ALA A 47 1.46 2.73 -5.12
CA ALA A 47 1.95 3.70 -6.10
C ALA A 47 1.50 3.37 -7.52
N VAL A 48 1.53 2.09 -7.90
CA VAL A 48 1.04 1.62 -9.20
C VAL A 48 -0.47 1.81 -9.31
N ALA A 49 -1.25 1.45 -8.28
CA ALA A 49 -2.70 1.65 -8.28
C ALA A 49 -3.07 3.14 -8.42
N HIS A 50 -2.38 4.02 -7.69
CA HIS A 50 -2.54 5.47 -7.84
C HIS A 50 -2.25 5.96 -9.26
N SER A 51 -1.18 5.45 -9.87
CA SER A 51 -0.83 5.81 -11.25
C SER A 51 -1.85 5.32 -12.27
N LEU A 52 -2.38 4.11 -12.10
CA LEU A 52 -3.46 3.55 -12.93
C LEU A 52 -4.75 4.38 -12.87
N LEU A 53 -5.02 5.05 -11.75
CA LEU A 53 -6.10 6.03 -11.58
C LEU A 53 -5.80 7.40 -12.21
N GLY A 54 -4.65 7.54 -12.89
CA GLY A 54 -4.26 8.78 -13.56
C GLY A 54 -3.49 9.76 -12.67
N GLY A 55 -3.15 9.39 -11.45
CA GLY A 55 -2.32 10.16 -10.54
C GLY A 55 -0.85 10.20 -10.96
N ARG A 56 -0.07 11.08 -10.34
CA ARG A 56 1.40 11.13 -10.44
C ARG A 56 2.00 10.55 -9.17
N ALA A 57 2.68 9.41 -9.30
CA ALA A 57 3.31 8.70 -8.19
C ALA A 57 4.83 8.85 -8.19
N MET A 58 5.40 9.10 -7.01
CA MET A 58 6.81 8.85 -6.72
C MET A 58 6.90 7.83 -5.61
N LEU A 59 7.77 6.84 -5.76
CA LEU A 59 8.05 5.82 -4.77
C LEU A 59 9.46 6.02 -4.22
N ILE A 60 9.58 6.10 -2.92
CA ILE A 60 10.84 5.99 -2.18
C ILE A 60 10.87 4.59 -1.57
N SER A 61 11.85 3.79 -1.97
CA SER A 61 11.97 2.39 -1.58
C SER A 61 13.41 1.91 -1.70
N ALA A 62 13.73 0.80 -1.07
CA ALA A 62 14.99 0.10 -1.30
C ALA A 62 14.79 -0.99 -2.38
N VAL A 63 15.46 -0.83 -3.51
CA VAL A 63 15.42 -1.77 -4.64
C VAL A 63 16.80 -2.36 -4.92
N GLY A 64 17.86 -1.55 -4.87
CA GLY A 64 19.24 -2.01 -5.07
C GLY A 64 19.58 -2.42 -6.51
N GLY A 65 20.68 -3.15 -6.66
CA GLY A 65 21.27 -3.49 -7.97
C GLY A 65 21.24 -4.96 -8.37
N GLY A 66 20.73 -5.86 -7.51
CA GLY A 66 20.71 -7.30 -7.76
C GLY A 66 19.75 -7.75 -8.88
N PRO A 67 19.71 -9.06 -9.19
CA PRO A 67 18.93 -9.60 -10.31
C PRO A 67 17.42 -9.34 -10.16
N TRP A 68 16.91 -9.28 -8.94
CA TRP A 68 15.50 -9.05 -8.65
C TRP A 68 15.06 -7.59 -8.80
N ALA A 69 16.00 -6.66 -8.89
CA ALA A 69 15.72 -5.23 -9.05
C ALA A 69 15.17 -4.87 -10.44
N ALA A 70 15.61 -5.57 -11.48
CA ALA A 70 15.25 -5.26 -12.88
C ALA A 70 13.73 -5.37 -13.15
N PRO A 71 13.02 -6.43 -12.74
CA PRO A 71 11.57 -6.52 -12.86
C PRO A 71 10.84 -5.39 -12.13
N VAL A 72 11.26 -5.06 -10.90
CA VAL A 72 10.68 -3.97 -10.09
C VAL A 72 10.84 -2.63 -10.82
N ARG A 73 12.04 -2.29 -11.27
CA ARG A 73 12.30 -1.05 -12.02
C ARG A 73 11.51 -0.99 -13.33
N SER A 74 11.38 -2.13 -14.02
CA SER A 74 10.62 -2.23 -15.27
C SER A 74 9.15 -1.94 -15.06
N GLN A 75 8.54 -2.52 -14.01
CA GLN A 75 7.14 -2.26 -13.65
C GLN A 75 6.89 -0.79 -13.31
N LEU A 76 7.74 -0.20 -12.46
CA LEU A 76 7.61 1.20 -12.09
C LEU A 76 7.67 2.12 -13.33
N ARG A 77 8.63 1.88 -14.24
CA ARG A 77 8.71 2.63 -15.50
C ARG A 77 7.47 2.46 -16.37
N ARG A 78 6.96 1.23 -16.51
CA ARG A 78 5.76 0.92 -17.31
C ARG A 78 4.54 1.70 -16.82
N HIS A 79 4.42 1.90 -15.51
CA HIS A 79 3.32 2.63 -14.90
C HIS A 79 3.63 4.12 -14.63
N GLY A 80 4.75 4.63 -15.12
CA GLY A 80 5.12 6.03 -14.93
C GLY A 80 5.38 6.42 -13.46
N VAL A 81 5.64 5.43 -12.59
CA VAL A 81 6.01 5.67 -11.19
C VAL A 81 7.49 6.00 -11.11
N ARG A 82 7.83 7.16 -10.56
CA ARG A 82 9.21 7.56 -10.38
C ARG A 82 9.80 6.92 -9.13
N LEU A 83 10.96 6.30 -9.24
CA LEU A 83 11.66 5.67 -8.12
C LEU A 83 12.78 6.58 -7.61
N LEU A 84 12.81 6.82 -6.29
CA LEU A 84 13.99 7.23 -5.54
C LEU A 84 14.42 6.00 -4.73
N ASP A 85 15.59 5.46 -5.07
CA ASP A 85 16.10 4.20 -4.53
C ASP A 85 17.06 4.46 -3.37
N LEU A 86 16.64 4.09 -2.15
CA LEU A 86 17.43 4.19 -0.93
C LEU A 86 18.67 3.29 -0.94
N ALA A 87 18.63 2.23 -1.75
CA ALA A 87 19.68 1.24 -1.85
C ALA A 87 20.61 1.44 -3.06
N ARG A 88 20.52 2.60 -3.72
CA ARG A 88 21.32 2.86 -4.91
C ARG A 88 22.82 2.86 -4.59
N GLY A 89 23.58 2.00 -5.27
CA GLY A 89 25.02 1.89 -5.09
C GLY A 89 25.45 1.08 -3.87
N THR A 90 24.54 0.38 -3.23
CA THR A 90 24.82 -0.54 -2.12
C THR A 90 24.74 -2.01 -2.58
N ALA A 91 25.13 -2.93 -1.69
CA ALA A 91 24.99 -4.37 -1.89
C ALA A 91 23.55 -4.88 -1.53
N TYR A 92 22.60 -4.01 -1.34
CA TYR A 92 21.22 -4.39 -1.06
C TYR A 92 20.59 -5.09 -2.27
N GLU A 93 19.88 -6.18 -2.01
CA GLU A 93 19.10 -6.88 -3.02
C GLU A 93 17.61 -6.74 -2.72
N THR A 94 16.82 -6.54 -3.78
CA THR A 94 15.35 -6.56 -3.65
C THR A 94 14.89 -7.86 -3.00
N PRO A 95 14.08 -7.82 -1.92
CA PRO A 95 13.62 -9.02 -1.24
C PRO A 95 12.79 -9.91 -2.17
N LEU A 96 13.15 -11.20 -2.22
CA LEU A 96 12.37 -12.23 -2.91
C LEU A 96 11.40 -12.85 -1.90
N CYS A 97 10.09 -12.59 -2.09
CA CYS A 97 9.04 -13.13 -1.21
C CYS A 97 8.35 -14.32 -1.86
N THR A 98 8.03 -15.35 -1.08
CA THR A 98 7.22 -16.47 -1.55
C THR A 98 5.78 -16.28 -1.11
N VAL A 99 4.85 -16.37 -2.05
CA VAL A 99 3.40 -16.29 -1.80
C VAL A 99 2.77 -17.63 -2.16
N LEU A 100 2.24 -18.33 -1.17
CA LEU A 100 1.44 -19.54 -1.35
C LEU A 100 -0.04 -19.15 -1.35
N ALA A 101 -0.68 -19.19 -2.52
CA ALA A 101 -2.09 -18.86 -2.68
C ALA A 101 -2.92 -20.14 -2.72
N ASN A 102 -3.91 -20.25 -1.84
CA ASN A 102 -4.82 -21.37 -1.73
C ASN A 102 -6.06 -21.12 -2.59
N ALA A 103 -6.22 -21.90 -3.66
CA ALA A 103 -7.36 -21.76 -4.58
C ALA A 103 -8.70 -22.21 -3.98
N ALA A 104 -8.66 -23.11 -2.96
CA ALA A 104 -9.90 -23.65 -2.37
C ALA A 104 -10.68 -22.58 -1.55
N ASN A 105 -9.99 -21.61 -0.95
CA ASN A 105 -10.63 -20.63 -0.06
C ASN A 105 -10.13 -19.19 -0.24
N ALA A 106 -9.38 -18.93 -1.31
CA ALA A 106 -8.79 -17.63 -1.65
C ALA A 106 -7.90 -17.01 -0.53
N THR A 107 -7.35 -17.84 0.36
CA THR A 107 -6.39 -17.39 1.37
C THR A 107 -4.97 -17.44 0.84
N ARG A 108 -4.03 -16.83 1.57
CA ARG A 108 -2.61 -16.84 1.22
C ARG A 108 -1.72 -16.86 2.45
N THR A 109 -0.54 -17.43 2.28
CA THR A 109 0.59 -17.34 3.23
C THR A 109 1.75 -16.68 2.51
N ILE A 110 2.38 -15.69 3.15
CA ILE A 110 3.53 -14.97 2.61
C ILE A 110 4.73 -15.28 3.48
N VAL A 111 5.79 -15.76 2.85
CA VAL A 111 7.09 -15.99 3.48
C VAL A 111 8.04 -14.89 3.01
N ASN A 112 8.46 -14.05 3.94
CA ASN A 112 9.42 -12.99 3.68
C ASN A 112 10.84 -13.50 3.96
N PRO A 113 11.85 -13.05 3.19
CA PRO A 113 13.25 -13.27 3.55
C PRO A 113 13.61 -12.52 4.84
N PRO A 114 14.75 -12.86 5.47
CA PRO A 114 15.30 -12.07 6.57
C PRO A 114 15.44 -10.59 6.19
N VAL A 115 15.32 -9.72 7.20
CA VAL A 115 15.54 -8.28 7.00
C VAL A 115 17.00 -8.04 6.65
N SER A 116 17.25 -7.34 5.56
CA SER A 116 18.60 -6.97 5.14
C SER A 116 19.24 -6.03 6.18
N GLN A 117 20.52 -6.27 6.47
CA GLN A 117 21.35 -5.42 7.33
C GLN A 117 22.22 -4.44 6.49
N VAL A 118 22.06 -4.42 5.18
CA VAL A 118 22.80 -3.48 4.33
C VAL A 118 22.34 -2.07 4.63
N PRO A 119 23.26 -1.16 4.97
CA PRO A 119 22.91 0.23 5.23
C PRO A 119 22.25 0.88 4.03
N LEU A 120 21.20 1.62 4.29
CA LEU A 120 20.44 2.36 3.30
C LEU A 120 20.73 3.86 3.41
N ARG A 121 20.39 4.59 2.39
CA ARG A 121 20.51 6.03 2.36
C ARG A 121 19.46 6.69 3.24
N HIS A 122 19.89 7.55 4.15
CA HIS A 122 18.99 8.40 4.94
C HIS A 122 18.59 9.66 4.13
N LEU A 123 17.33 10.00 4.19
CA LEU A 123 16.78 11.20 3.56
C LEU A 123 16.48 12.25 4.63
N GLY A 124 17.36 13.25 4.72
CA GLY A 124 17.19 14.39 5.61
C GLY A 124 16.18 15.42 5.07
N ALA A 125 16.07 16.55 5.77
CA ALA A 125 15.23 17.67 5.35
C ALA A 125 15.62 18.27 3.99
N SER A 126 16.86 18.07 3.52
CA SER A 126 17.37 18.51 2.22
C SER A 126 16.88 17.67 1.03
N TRP A 127 16.15 16.58 1.27
CA TRP A 127 15.61 15.71 0.23
C TRP A 127 14.83 16.45 -0.89
N ALA A 128 14.27 17.63 -0.56
CA ALA A 128 13.55 18.44 -1.53
C ALA A 128 14.44 18.82 -2.75
N ALA A 129 15.76 18.90 -2.56
CA ALA A 129 16.71 19.14 -3.64
C ALA A 129 16.82 17.97 -4.64
N GLU A 130 16.43 16.77 -4.21
CA GLU A 130 16.43 15.58 -5.05
C GLU A 130 15.09 15.33 -5.74
N MET A 131 14.07 16.06 -5.33
CA MET A 131 12.80 16.08 -6.03
C MET A 131 13.00 16.68 -7.43
N PRO A 132 12.54 16.01 -8.46
CA PRO A 132 12.60 16.59 -9.80
C PRO A 132 11.88 17.92 -9.82
N SER A 133 12.43 18.91 -10.54
CA SER A 133 11.79 20.21 -10.74
C SER A 133 10.34 20.10 -11.24
N SER A 134 10.06 19.07 -12.05
CA SER A 134 8.71 18.74 -12.53
C SER A 134 7.71 18.33 -11.44
N TRP A 135 8.19 17.98 -10.23
CA TRP A 135 7.35 17.68 -9.07
C TRP A 135 7.02 18.94 -8.25
N GLY A 136 7.84 19.98 -8.37
CA GLY A 136 7.63 21.25 -7.69
C GLY A 136 7.67 21.11 -6.16
N ARG A 137 6.61 21.54 -5.50
CA ARG A 137 6.48 21.46 -4.03
C ARG A 137 6.22 20.04 -3.54
N ILE A 138 6.40 19.84 -2.24
CA ILE A 138 5.99 18.64 -1.49
C ILE A 138 4.58 18.21 -1.92
N PRO A 139 4.36 16.90 -2.22
CA PRO A 139 3.04 16.41 -2.56
C PRO A 139 2.05 16.60 -1.41
N PRO A 140 0.75 16.86 -1.71
CA PRO A 140 -0.24 17.08 -0.66
C PRO A 140 -0.51 15.84 0.20
N VAL A 141 -0.17 14.65 -0.29
CA VAL A 141 -0.35 13.37 0.41
C VAL A 141 0.93 12.56 0.32
N VAL A 142 1.31 11.96 1.43
CA VAL A 142 2.40 10.98 1.57
C VAL A 142 1.81 9.72 2.19
N LEU A 143 2.00 8.56 1.55
CA LEU A 143 1.70 7.25 2.12
C LEU A 143 2.99 6.58 2.59
N THR A 144 2.97 6.01 3.79
CA THR A 144 4.01 5.09 4.25
C THR A 144 3.40 3.75 4.67
N ASP A 145 4.10 2.66 4.40
CA ASP A 145 3.74 1.33 4.91
C ASP A 145 4.50 0.97 6.21
N GLY A 146 5.21 1.94 6.79
CA GLY A 146 5.97 1.80 8.02
C GLY A 146 7.32 1.11 7.85
N PHE A 147 7.75 0.77 6.64
CA PHE A 147 9.13 0.37 6.37
C PHE A 147 10.03 1.58 6.18
N PHE A 148 11.32 1.43 6.49
CA PHE A 148 12.37 2.45 6.30
C PHE A 148 12.13 3.74 7.09
N LEU A 149 11.51 3.65 8.28
CA LEU A 149 11.23 4.82 9.11
C LEU A 149 12.52 5.45 9.65
N GLU A 150 13.56 4.67 9.88
CA GLU A 150 14.88 5.17 10.28
C GLU A 150 15.47 6.08 9.19
N GLU A 151 15.38 5.66 7.93
CA GLU A 151 15.94 6.39 6.79
C GLU A 151 15.06 7.56 6.34
N THR A 152 13.76 7.54 6.65
CA THR A 152 12.79 8.48 6.08
C THR A 152 12.00 9.30 7.11
N GLY A 153 12.23 9.08 8.41
CA GLY A 153 11.48 9.79 9.47
C GLY A 153 11.66 11.30 9.40
N ALA A 154 12.88 11.79 9.17
CA ALA A 154 13.14 13.22 9.01
C ALA A 154 12.43 13.81 7.79
N LEU A 155 12.33 13.05 6.70
CA LEU A 155 11.55 13.39 5.51
C LEU A 155 10.06 13.47 5.82
N LEU A 156 9.50 12.49 6.53
CA LEU A 156 8.07 12.48 6.91
C LEU A 156 7.73 13.69 7.79
N ALA A 157 8.59 14.02 8.76
CA ALA A 157 8.44 15.20 9.60
C ALA A 157 8.46 16.50 8.77
N ALA A 158 9.39 16.62 7.82
CA ALA A 158 9.47 17.76 6.92
C ALA A 158 8.22 17.88 6.02
N CYS A 159 7.71 16.75 5.49
CA CYS A 159 6.45 16.72 4.73
C CYS A 159 5.28 17.20 5.58
N LYS A 160 5.17 16.71 6.82
CA LYS A 160 4.12 17.13 7.76
C LYS A 160 4.17 18.63 8.04
N SER A 161 5.36 19.15 8.34
CA SER A 161 5.59 20.58 8.61
C SER A 161 5.25 21.46 7.41
N ALA A 162 5.40 20.94 6.19
CA ALA A 162 5.01 21.62 4.95
C ALA A 162 3.52 21.47 4.59
N GLY A 163 2.72 20.87 5.47
CA GLY A 163 1.27 20.72 5.32
C GLY A 163 0.81 19.49 4.55
N ALA A 164 1.70 18.52 4.27
CA ALA A 164 1.27 17.27 3.66
C ALA A 164 0.48 16.40 4.64
N ALA A 165 -0.54 15.72 4.13
CA ALA A 165 -1.23 14.68 4.86
C ALA A 165 -0.38 13.39 4.85
N ILE A 166 -0.01 12.89 6.03
CA ILE A 166 0.73 11.63 6.17
C ILE A 166 -0.26 10.51 6.44
N CYS A 167 -0.27 9.51 5.56
CA CYS A 167 -1.16 8.35 5.65
C CYS A 167 -0.35 7.08 5.92
N LEU A 168 -0.85 6.21 6.78
CA LEU A 168 -0.27 4.90 7.08
C LEU A 168 -1.04 3.79 6.39
N ASP A 169 -0.34 2.92 5.67
CA ASP A 169 -0.77 1.56 5.36
C ASP A 169 -0.39 0.64 6.52
N GLY A 170 -1.34 0.39 7.41
CA GLY A 170 -1.18 -0.41 8.61
C GLY A 170 -1.38 -1.91 8.35
N GLY A 171 -0.60 -2.54 7.48
CA GLY A 171 -0.67 -3.99 7.26
C GLY A 171 -0.22 -4.81 8.47
N SER A 172 0.76 -4.33 9.22
CA SER A 172 1.24 -4.91 10.50
C SER A 172 2.00 -3.86 11.30
N TRP A 173 2.10 -4.08 12.61
CA TRP A 173 2.96 -3.25 13.46
C TRP A 173 4.44 -3.37 13.04
N LYS A 174 5.16 -2.26 13.10
CA LYS A 174 6.60 -2.19 12.80
C LYS A 174 7.30 -1.32 13.84
N PRO A 175 8.60 -1.53 14.09
CA PRO A 175 9.40 -0.62 14.89
C PRO A 175 9.25 0.83 14.37
N GLY A 176 9.13 1.79 15.28
CA GLY A 176 8.91 3.21 14.94
C GLY A 176 7.45 3.59 14.64
N THR A 177 6.50 2.64 14.67
CA THR A 177 5.07 2.96 14.45
C THR A 177 4.52 3.89 15.52
N GLU A 178 5.03 3.83 16.75
CA GLU A 178 4.56 4.67 17.85
C GLU A 178 4.97 6.13 17.63
N GLU A 179 6.20 6.38 17.27
CA GLU A 179 6.73 7.70 16.92
C GLU A 179 6.05 8.26 15.66
N LEU A 180 5.83 7.39 14.67
CA LEU A 180 5.15 7.74 13.44
C LEU A 180 3.73 8.24 13.71
N ALA A 181 3.02 7.70 14.72
CA ALA A 181 1.64 8.06 15.02
C ALA A 181 1.46 9.57 15.22
N GLY A 182 2.43 10.24 15.85
CA GLY A 182 2.42 11.70 16.04
C GLY A 182 2.47 12.53 14.75
N LEU A 183 2.88 11.94 13.64
CA LEU A 183 2.93 12.60 12.33
C LEU A 183 1.68 12.32 11.48
N LEU A 184 0.90 11.31 11.80
CA LEU A 184 -0.17 10.84 10.93
C LEU A 184 -1.33 11.83 10.82
N THR A 185 -1.88 11.88 9.62
CA THR A 185 -3.19 12.46 9.32
C THR A 185 -4.24 11.35 9.20
N ALA A 186 -3.87 10.21 8.63
CA ALA A 186 -4.74 9.06 8.51
C ALA A 186 -3.99 7.76 8.79
N ALA A 187 -4.62 6.82 9.48
CA ALA A 187 -4.17 5.45 9.64
C ALA A 187 -5.25 4.50 9.11
N ILE A 188 -4.94 3.76 8.04
CA ILE A 188 -5.82 2.73 7.51
C ILE A 188 -5.14 1.39 7.75
N CYS A 189 -5.67 0.61 8.68
CA CYS A 189 -5.05 -0.62 9.15
C CYS A 189 -5.83 -1.84 8.68
N SER A 190 -5.13 -2.96 8.52
CA SER A 190 -5.76 -4.27 8.40
C SER A 190 -6.28 -4.74 9.77
N GLU A 191 -7.33 -5.54 9.81
CA GLU A 191 -7.76 -6.22 11.04
C GLU A 191 -6.67 -7.09 11.70
N ARG A 192 -5.62 -7.42 10.95
CA ARG A 192 -4.44 -8.14 11.43
C ARG A 192 -3.40 -7.24 12.10
N PHE A 193 -3.62 -5.94 12.08
CA PHE A 193 -2.74 -4.99 12.75
C PHE A 193 -2.89 -5.15 14.27
N ALA A 194 -1.85 -5.65 14.91
CA ALA A 194 -1.85 -5.89 16.34
C ALA A 194 -1.05 -4.80 17.07
N VAL A 195 -1.72 -4.05 17.94
CA VAL A 195 -1.05 -3.09 18.81
C VAL A 195 -0.33 -3.84 19.93
N PRO A 196 0.98 -3.64 20.17
CA PRO A 196 1.70 -4.31 21.24
C PRO A 196 1.05 -4.06 22.61
N GLY A 197 1.00 -5.11 23.44
CA GLY A 197 0.44 -5.03 24.78
C GLY A 197 -1.09 -5.02 24.84
N GLN A 198 -1.79 -5.02 23.72
CA GLN A 198 -3.24 -5.18 23.68
C GLN A 198 -3.61 -6.62 23.34
N SER A 199 -4.44 -7.24 24.16
CA SER A 199 -4.96 -8.58 23.95
C SER A 199 -6.10 -8.54 22.93
N GLY A 200 -5.72 -8.60 21.67
CA GLY A 200 -6.62 -8.95 20.57
C GLY A 200 -6.04 -10.19 19.92
N GLY A 201 -6.81 -11.28 19.87
CA GLY A 201 -6.39 -12.53 19.21
C GLY A 201 -6.04 -12.32 17.74
N ALA A 202 -5.72 -13.39 17.00
CA ALA A 202 -5.33 -13.39 15.57
C ALA A 202 -6.29 -12.60 14.63
N ASN A 203 -7.50 -12.27 15.11
CA ASN A 203 -8.50 -11.46 14.40
C ASN A 203 -8.51 -9.97 14.82
N GLY A 204 -7.53 -9.51 15.63
CA GLY A 204 -7.38 -8.13 16.07
C GLY A 204 -8.63 -7.53 16.75
N ASN A 205 -8.45 -6.70 17.73
CA ASN A 205 -9.53 -5.86 18.23
C ASN A 205 -9.56 -4.55 17.40
N SER A 206 -10.41 -4.50 16.39
CA SER A 206 -10.51 -3.32 15.51
C SER A 206 -10.80 -2.03 16.28
N ASP A 207 -11.59 -2.12 17.36
CA ASP A 207 -11.87 -0.95 18.20
C ASP A 207 -10.62 -0.48 18.94
N ALA A 208 -9.81 -1.40 19.45
CA ALA A 208 -8.55 -1.06 20.10
C ALA A 208 -7.59 -0.33 19.14
N VAL A 209 -7.53 -0.74 17.88
CA VAL A 209 -6.73 -0.04 16.86
C VAL A 209 -7.24 1.38 16.63
N LEU A 210 -8.58 1.54 16.47
CA LEU A 210 -9.20 2.85 16.29
C LEU A 210 -8.91 3.77 17.49
N GLU A 211 -9.03 3.25 18.69
CA GLU A 211 -8.79 3.99 19.93
C GLU A 211 -7.31 4.33 20.13
N TRP A 212 -6.42 3.38 19.83
CA TRP A 212 -4.99 3.58 20.00
C TRP A 212 -4.47 4.76 19.18
N PHE A 213 -4.88 4.84 17.90
CA PHE A 213 -4.51 5.96 17.03
C PHE A 213 -5.23 7.26 17.41
N ALA A 214 -6.53 7.20 17.75
CA ALA A 214 -7.30 8.36 18.18
C ALA A 214 -6.71 9.01 19.45
N ASN A 215 -6.30 8.20 20.43
CA ASN A 215 -5.66 8.66 21.67
C ASN A 215 -4.28 9.30 21.43
N ARG A 216 -3.67 9.08 20.26
CA ARG A 216 -2.42 9.74 19.81
C ARG A 216 -2.67 10.91 18.87
N GLY A 217 -3.93 11.36 18.77
CA GLY A 217 -4.31 12.55 18.00
C GLY A 217 -4.40 12.32 16.49
N VAL A 218 -4.45 11.07 16.01
CA VAL A 218 -4.67 10.78 14.59
C VAL A 218 -6.14 11.03 14.26
N PRO A 219 -6.48 12.03 13.41
CA PRO A 219 -7.87 12.42 13.21
C PRO A 219 -8.68 11.42 12.38
N TYR A 220 -8.05 10.66 11.50
CA TYR A 220 -8.70 9.72 10.59
C TYR A 220 -8.15 8.33 10.78
N VAL A 221 -8.98 7.40 11.21
CA VAL A 221 -8.57 6.01 11.43
C VAL A 221 -9.58 5.07 10.79
N ALA A 222 -9.11 4.03 10.12
CA ALA A 222 -9.96 2.96 9.59
C ALA A 222 -9.32 1.59 9.79
N VAL A 223 -10.17 0.56 9.91
CA VAL A 223 -9.74 -0.84 9.96
C VAL A 223 -10.49 -1.63 8.90
N THR A 224 -9.74 -2.15 7.91
CA THR A 224 -10.26 -2.99 6.85
C THR A 224 -10.39 -4.43 7.32
N ARG A 225 -11.51 -5.09 6.98
CA ARG A 225 -11.87 -6.42 7.48
C ARG A 225 -12.23 -7.40 6.36
N GLY A 226 -11.50 -7.32 5.26
CA GLY A 226 -11.74 -8.14 4.07
C GLY A 226 -13.10 -7.85 3.44
N ALA A 227 -13.97 -8.85 3.35
CA ALA A 227 -15.32 -8.70 2.78
C ALA A 227 -16.35 -8.08 3.75
N ARG A 228 -15.96 -7.83 5.01
CA ARG A 228 -16.81 -7.14 5.99
C ARG A 228 -16.65 -5.63 5.85
N SER A 229 -17.62 -4.87 6.38
CA SER A 229 -17.57 -3.41 6.41
C SER A 229 -16.27 -2.90 7.05
N ILE A 230 -15.74 -1.80 6.53
CA ILE A 230 -14.60 -1.10 7.11
C ILE A 230 -15.12 -0.30 8.31
N LEU A 231 -14.51 -0.49 9.48
CA LEU A 231 -14.76 0.37 10.64
C LEU A 231 -13.90 1.62 10.52
N ALA A 232 -14.49 2.79 10.79
CA ALA A 232 -13.77 4.05 10.68
C ALA A 232 -14.15 5.07 11.74
N SER A 233 -13.23 5.99 12.00
CA SER A 233 -13.41 7.15 12.86
C SER A 233 -12.89 8.40 12.16
N ASP A 234 -13.75 9.41 12.04
CA ASP A 234 -13.43 10.76 11.57
C ASP A 234 -13.53 11.72 12.75
N ARG A 235 -12.40 12.13 13.30
CA ARG A 235 -12.31 13.02 14.49
C ARG A 235 -13.24 12.58 15.63
N GLY A 236 -13.25 11.29 15.91
CA GLY A 236 -14.08 10.68 16.97
C GLY A 236 -15.47 10.25 16.51
N ARG A 237 -15.98 10.68 15.36
CA ARG A 237 -17.25 10.21 14.80
C ARG A 237 -17.06 8.83 14.17
N ARG A 238 -17.61 7.80 14.79
CA ARG A 238 -17.58 6.43 14.29
C ARG A 238 -18.55 6.24 13.13
N PHE A 239 -18.14 5.48 12.11
CA PHE A 239 -19.00 5.07 11.00
C PHE A 239 -18.47 3.78 10.35
N GLU A 240 -19.29 3.18 9.50
CA GLU A 240 -18.90 2.02 8.69
C GLU A 240 -19.00 2.32 7.19
N VAL A 241 -18.08 1.74 6.44
CA VAL A 241 -18.13 1.71 4.99
C VAL A 241 -18.45 0.29 4.56
N GLU A 242 -19.59 0.10 3.94
CA GLU A 242 -19.99 -1.20 3.39
C GLU A 242 -19.05 -1.60 2.25
N VAL A 243 -18.68 -2.87 2.22
CA VAL A 243 -17.91 -3.50 1.14
C VAL A 243 -18.87 -4.31 0.29
N ALA A 244 -18.91 -4.03 -1.01
CA ALA A 244 -19.78 -4.75 -1.92
C ALA A 244 -19.37 -6.23 -2.00
N ARG A 245 -20.35 -7.12 -1.89
CA ARG A 245 -20.14 -8.56 -2.01
C ARG A 245 -19.94 -8.94 -3.47
N ILE A 246 -18.83 -9.61 -3.75
CA ILE A 246 -18.49 -10.12 -5.09
C ILE A 246 -17.98 -11.55 -4.98
N ALA A 247 -18.02 -12.28 -6.10
CA ALA A 247 -17.24 -13.50 -6.26
C ALA A 247 -15.79 -13.10 -6.53
N ALA A 248 -14.95 -13.09 -5.49
CA ALA A 248 -13.55 -12.73 -5.63
C ALA A 248 -12.76 -13.85 -6.32
N THR A 249 -11.97 -13.49 -7.33
CA THR A 249 -11.02 -14.39 -7.99
C THR A 249 -9.66 -14.37 -7.30
N ASP A 250 -9.20 -13.19 -6.88
CA ASP A 250 -7.94 -12.99 -6.20
C ASP A 250 -8.02 -11.75 -5.29
N THR A 251 -7.57 -11.89 -4.05
CA THR A 251 -7.54 -10.78 -3.08
C THR A 251 -6.13 -10.26 -2.80
N LEU A 252 -5.12 -10.75 -3.56
CA LEU A 252 -3.73 -10.31 -3.39
C LEU A 252 -3.58 -8.84 -3.76
N GLY A 253 -3.05 -8.05 -2.84
CA GLY A 253 -2.81 -6.61 -3.04
C GLY A 253 -4.08 -5.73 -3.00
N ALA A 254 -5.26 -6.28 -2.65
CA ALA A 254 -6.48 -5.47 -2.53
C ALA A 254 -6.34 -4.34 -1.49
N GLY A 255 -5.63 -4.59 -0.38
CA GLY A 255 -5.29 -3.55 0.59
C GLY A 255 -4.42 -2.45 -0.01
N ASP A 256 -3.40 -2.83 -0.76
CA ASP A 256 -2.49 -1.88 -1.40
C ASP A 256 -3.23 -1.03 -2.44
N VAL A 257 -4.14 -1.65 -3.22
CA VAL A 257 -5.03 -0.94 -4.17
C VAL A 257 -5.93 0.04 -3.43
N LEU A 258 -6.51 -0.37 -2.28
CA LEU A 258 -7.30 0.53 -1.44
C LEU A 258 -6.48 1.75 -1.02
N HIS A 259 -5.26 1.56 -0.54
CA HIS A 259 -4.40 2.66 -0.10
C HIS A 259 -4.01 3.59 -1.26
N GLY A 260 -3.65 3.04 -2.42
CA GLY A 260 -3.35 3.83 -3.62
C GLY A 260 -4.53 4.67 -4.10
N ALA A 261 -5.73 4.07 -4.10
CA ALA A 261 -6.98 4.73 -4.45
C ALA A 261 -7.39 5.78 -3.42
N PHE A 262 -7.28 5.46 -2.12
CA PHE A 262 -7.54 6.41 -1.04
C PHE A 262 -6.69 7.68 -1.20
N CYS A 263 -5.38 7.50 -1.37
CA CYS A 263 -4.47 8.64 -1.56
C CYS A 263 -4.81 9.45 -2.81
N CYS A 264 -5.26 8.79 -3.88
CA CYS A 264 -5.69 9.47 -5.10
C CYS A 264 -6.88 10.40 -4.85
N HIS A 265 -7.93 9.86 -4.23
CA HIS A 265 -9.15 10.63 -3.94
C HIS A 265 -8.91 11.69 -2.87
N PHE A 266 -8.18 11.36 -1.82
CA PHE A 266 -7.87 12.28 -0.73
C PHE A 266 -7.00 13.46 -1.18
N ALA A 267 -6.09 13.24 -2.13
CA ALA A 267 -5.28 14.32 -2.73
C ALA A 267 -6.09 15.24 -3.65
N LEU A 268 -7.19 14.77 -4.22
CA LEU A 268 -8.11 15.59 -5.02
C LEU A 268 -9.07 16.38 -4.12
N LYS A 269 -9.62 15.72 -3.12
CA LYS A 269 -10.56 16.29 -2.15
C LYS A 269 -10.31 15.65 -0.79
N PRO A 270 -9.83 16.40 0.22
CA PRO A 270 -9.43 15.84 1.51
C PRO A 270 -10.66 15.55 2.41
N GLU A 271 -11.59 14.77 1.90
CA GLU A 271 -12.76 14.25 2.60
C GLU A 271 -12.56 12.78 2.90
N PHE A 272 -12.30 12.44 4.18
CA PHE A 272 -11.88 11.11 4.58
C PHE A 272 -12.90 10.03 4.24
N GLU A 273 -14.17 10.20 4.63
CA GLU A 273 -15.21 9.22 4.38
C GLU A 273 -15.43 8.99 2.87
N LEU A 274 -15.49 10.05 2.09
CA LEU A 274 -15.66 9.95 0.63
C LEU A 274 -14.47 9.21 -0.02
N ALA A 275 -13.24 9.59 0.34
CA ALA A 275 -12.04 8.95 -0.19
C ALA A 275 -11.99 7.45 0.19
N LEU A 276 -12.38 7.09 1.42
CA LEU A 276 -12.40 5.71 1.88
C LEU A 276 -13.47 4.87 1.16
N ARG A 277 -14.67 5.41 0.94
CA ARG A 277 -15.74 4.74 0.16
C ARG A 277 -15.28 4.47 -1.28
N ARG A 278 -14.74 5.46 -1.96
CA ARG A 278 -14.21 5.31 -3.34
C ARG A 278 -13.05 4.31 -3.41
N ALA A 279 -12.16 4.34 -2.44
CA ALA A 279 -11.07 3.38 -2.34
C ALA A 279 -11.57 1.94 -2.14
N SER A 280 -12.60 1.74 -1.33
CA SER A 280 -13.24 0.44 -1.10
C SER A 280 -13.87 -0.12 -2.39
N GLU A 281 -14.56 0.72 -3.18
CA GLU A 281 -15.12 0.33 -4.48
C GLU A 281 -14.02 -0.18 -5.44
N ILE A 282 -12.91 0.55 -5.54
CA ILE A 282 -11.78 0.21 -6.42
C ILE A 282 -11.07 -1.05 -5.94
N ALA A 283 -10.83 -1.18 -4.64
CA ALA A 283 -10.25 -2.39 -4.05
C ALA A 283 -11.14 -3.62 -4.28
N THR A 284 -12.46 -3.46 -4.17
CA THR A 284 -13.41 -4.53 -4.48
C THR A 284 -13.34 -4.93 -5.96
N LEU A 285 -13.25 -3.96 -6.88
CA LEU A 285 -13.06 -4.25 -8.31
C LEU A 285 -11.76 -5.00 -8.57
N SER A 286 -10.68 -4.69 -7.85
CA SER A 286 -9.40 -5.36 -8.03
C SER A 286 -9.46 -6.85 -7.72
N CYS A 287 -10.38 -7.28 -6.86
CA CYS A 287 -10.54 -8.69 -6.52
C CYS A 287 -11.25 -9.53 -7.60
N ARG A 288 -11.74 -8.94 -8.70
CA ARG A 288 -12.40 -9.67 -9.81
C ARG A 288 -11.42 -10.27 -10.81
N GLY A 289 -10.14 -9.93 -10.73
CA GLY A 289 -9.12 -10.44 -11.65
C GLY A 289 -7.84 -10.85 -10.91
N PRO A 290 -6.91 -11.54 -11.59
CA PRO A 290 -5.68 -12.01 -10.99
C PRO A 290 -4.70 -10.87 -10.72
N GLY A 291 -4.22 -10.76 -9.48
CA GLY A 291 -3.20 -9.80 -9.05
C GLY A 291 -3.70 -8.35 -8.96
N ALA A 292 -2.93 -7.52 -8.27
CA ALA A 292 -3.28 -6.15 -7.89
C ALA A 292 -3.49 -5.16 -9.07
N GLN A 293 -3.28 -5.55 -10.31
CA GLN A 293 -3.28 -4.64 -11.47
C GLN A 293 -4.29 -5.02 -12.57
N ALA A 294 -4.87 -6.24 -12.52
CA ALA A 294 -5.74 -6.75 -13.59
C ALA A 294 -7.02 -5.93 -13.78
N TRP A 295 -7.51 -5.30 -12.70
CA TRP A 295 -8.72 -4.48 -12.72
C TRP A 295 -8.63 -3.24 -13.64
N ALA A 296 -7.43 -2.78 -13.93
CA ALA A 296 -7.22 -1.63 -14.82
C ALA A 296 -7.15 -2.03 -16.31
N ARG A 297 -7.20 -3.33 -16.63
CA ARG A 297 -7.20 -3.86 -18.00
C ARG A 297 -8.61 -4.29 -18.38
N GLN A 298 -9.22 -3.65 -19.39
CA GLN A 298 -10.46 -4.21 -19.97
C GLN A 298 -10.17 -5.27 -21.03
N PRO A 299 -11.07 -6.26 -21.20
CA PRO A 299 -11.05 -7.13 -22.37
C PRO A 299 -11.24 -6.28 -23.62
N GLY A 300 -10.22 -6.22 -24.50
CA GLY A 300 -10.30 -5.48 -25.77
C GLY A 300 -9.25 -4.40 -26.00
N GLY A 301 -8.28 -4.22 -25.08
CA GLY A 301 -7.15 -3.30 -25.29
C GLY A 301 -7.47 -1.81 -25.21
N THR A 302 -8.71 -1.44 -25.01
CA THR A 302 -9.08 -0.09 -24.57
C THR A 302 -9.04 -0.07 -23.05
N VAL A 303 -8.31 0.87 -22.48
CA VAL A 303 -8.44 1.23 -21.06
C VAL A 303 -9.93 1.37 -20.83
N ALA A 304 -10.50 0.64 -19.86
CA ALA A 304 -11.90 0.78 -19.43
C ALA A 304 -12.28 2.23 -19.51
N GLU A 305 -13.51 2.55 -19.97
CA GLU A 305 -14.00 3.92 -19.88
C GLU A 305 -13.45 4.48 -18.60
N SER A 306 -12.39 5.23 -18.77
CA SER A 306 -11.21 5.18 -17.92
C SER A 306 -11.66 5.27 -16.46
N PRO A 307 -10.98 4.64 -15.47
CA PRO A 307 -11.13 4.99 -14.05
C PRO A 307 -11.16 6.50 -13.84
N GLN A 308 -10.63 7.27 -14.81
CA GLN A 308 -10.80 8.69 -15.02
C GLN A 308 -12.25 9.15 -15.28
N ARG A 309 -13.15 8.30 -15.82
CA ARG A 309 -14.58 8.66 -15.97
C ARG A 309 -15.36 8.42 -14.69
N ALA A 310 -15.02 7.41 -13.90
CA ALA A 310 -15.53 7.25 -12.55
C ALA A 310 -15.08 8.43 -11.64
N LEU A 311 -13.89 8.97 -11.88
CA LEU A 311 -13.43 10.23 -11.27
C LEU A 311 -14.21 11.46 -11.79
N ARG A 312 -14.72 11.45 -13.04
CA ARG A 312 -15.45 12.58 -13.64
C ARG A 312 -16.93 12.65 -13.25
N SER A 313 -17.55 11.50 -12.95
CA SER A 313 -18.97 11.46 -12.55
C SER A 313 -19.19 11.79 -11.06
N SER A 314 -18.13 12.08 -10.31
CA SER A 314 -18.15 12.35 -8.86
C SER A 314 -17.59 13.73 -8.48
N LEU A 315 -17.34 14.61 -9.46
CA LEU A 315 -17.11 16.06 -9.32
C LEU A 315 -18.35 16.84 -9.74
#